data_dadf9e2d008c29474001213b956f5c34
#
_entry.id   dadf9e2d008c29474001213b956f5c34
#
_cell.length_a   1.000
_cell.length_b   1.000
_cell.length_c   1.000
_cell.angle_alpha   90.00
_cell.angle_beta   90.00
_cell.angle_gamma   90.00
#
_symmetry.space_group_name_H-M   'P 1'
#
loop_
_entity.id
_entity.type
_entity.pdbx_description
1 polymer ?
#
loop_
_entity_poly.entity_id
_entity_poly.type
_entity_poly.pdbx_seq_one_letter_code
_entity_poly.pdbx_strand_id
1 'polypeptide(L)'
;MKKSIEKITYCFVIIAALFVSFVSFVEPLVMKDINITKVILVLLCYAAVFAGSLTLFRRLSERTLYYLTIAGIFAAVIVQTYIVFHMRLVPEVDLNHIYDYCVDMVETGKISFGESKYFAYNTNNIPLAIVIYYVFRMAAFTGMDYRIAAGLFNVLLILVMYVSAFLILKKVTTIRTTA
;
A
#
# COMPACT_ATOMS: atom_id res chain seq x y z
N MET A 1 -14.36 -24.16 16.52
CA MET A 1 -14.33 -23.68 15.11
C MET A 1 -14.30 -22.14 15.00
N LYS A 2 -15.14 -21.38 15.72
CA LYS A 2 -15.16 -19.91 15.76
C LYS A 2 -13.79 -19.30 16.06
N LYS A 3 -13.16 -19.65 17.17
CA LYS A 3 -11.85 -19.17 17.62
C LYS A 3 -10.72 -19.43 16.60
N SER A 4 -10.82 -20.52 15.82
CA SER A 4 -9.81 -20.83 14.80
C SER A 4 -9.93 -19.91 13.59
N ILE A 5 -11.15 -19.52 13.17
CA ILE A 5 -11.39 -18.64 12.02
C ILE A 5 -10.93 -17.22 12.35
N GLU A 6 -11.24 -16.71 13.54
CA GLU A 6 -10.78 -15.38 13.99
C GLU A 6 -9.25 -15.31 14.03
N LYS A 7 -8.57 -16.36 14.54
CA LYS A 7 -7.11 -16.44 14.55
C LYS A 7 -6.53 -16.41 13.13
N ILE A 8 -7.10 -17.18 12.20
CA ILE A 8 -6.68 -17.18 10.79
C ILE A 8 -6.83 -15.80 10.16
N THR A 9 -7.92 -15.11 10.49
CA THR A 9 -8.20 -13.73 10.00
C THR A 9 -7.14 -12.74 10.46
N TYR A 10 -6.82 -12.72 11.76
CA TYR A 10 -5.77 -11.82 12.27
C TYR A 10 -4.39 -12.17 11.69
N CYS A 11 -4.07 -13.46 11.55
CA CYS A 11 -2.85 -13.90 10.89
C CYS A 11 -2.76 -13.37 9.46
N PHE A 12 -3.86 -13.48 8.70
CA PHE A 12 -3.87 -13.01 7.31
C PHE A 12 -3.63 -11.51 7.20
N VAL A 13 -4.27 -10.68 8.04
CA VAL A 13 -4.09 -9.23 8.03
C VAL A 13 -2.66 -8.84 8.40
N ILE A 14 -2.08 -9.44 9.44
CA ILE A 14 -0.70 -9.17 9.85
C ILE A 14 0.28 -9.57 8.72
N ILE A 15 0.09 -10.75 8.13
CA ILE A 15 0.95 -11.25 7.05
C ILE A 15 0.83 -10.35 5.82
N ALA A 16 -0.39 -9.94 5.44
CA ALA A 16 -0.60 -9.03 4.33
C ALA A 16 0.07 -7.68 4.58
N ALA A 17 -0.02 -7.12 5.79
CA ALA A 17 0.63 -5.88 6.17
C ALA A 17 2.16 -5.98 6.09
N LEU A 18 2.74 -7.04 6.64
CA LEU A 18 4.17 -7.32 6.55
C LEU A 18 4.62 -7.54 5.09
N PHE A 19 3.77 -8.20 4.29
CA PHE A 19 4.05 -8.45 2.87
C PHE A 19 4.13 -7.15 2.07
N VAL A 20 3.14 -6.31 2.14
CA VAL A 20 3.15 -5.05 1.39
C VAL A 20 4.32 -4.17 1.84
N SER A 21 4.60 -4.10 3.14
CA SER A 21 5.74 -3.35 3.66
C SER A 21 7.07 -3.91 3.16
N PHE A 22 7.21 -5.23 3.09
CA PHE A 22 8.42 -5.90 2.59
C PHE A 22 8.57 -5.71 1.07
N VAL A 23 7.51 -5.91 0.27
CA VAL A 23 7.55 -5.68 -1.18
C VAL A 23 7.92 -4.24 -1.49
N SER A 24 7.30 -3.27 -0.84
CA SER A 24 7.63 -1.86 -1.01
C SER A 24 9.09 -1.51 -0.65
N PHE A 25 9.71 -2.29 0.25
CA PHE A 25 11.12 -2.11 0.61
C PHE A 25 12.07 -2.82 -0.37
N VAL A 26 11.69 -3.99 -0.85
CA VAL A 26 12.56 -4.86 -1.68
C VAL A 26 12.46 -4.52 -3.16
N GLU A 27 11.29 -4.07 -3.63
CA GLU A 27 11.06 -3.75 -5.04
C GLU A 27 12.12 -2.79 -5.63
N PRO A 28 12.49 -1.67 -4.98
CA PRO A 28 13.54 -0.78 -5.49
C PRO A 28 14.94 -1.40 -5.51
N LEU A 29 15.17 -2.40 -4.63
CA LEU A 29 16.48 -3.09 -4.54
C LEU A 29 16.62 -4.22 -5.57
N VAL A 30 15.49 -4.82 -5.98
CA VAL A 30 15.46 -5.99 -6.88
C VAL A 30 15.29 -5.58 -8.34
N MET A 31 14.60 -4.46 -8.62
CA MET A 31 14.28 -4.03 -9.98
C MET A 31 15.50 -3.62 -10.82
N LYS A 32 16.63 -3.27 -10.20
CA LYS A 32 17.84 -2.89 -10.95
C LYS A 32 18.51 -4.04 -11.69
N ASP A 33 18.36 -5.30 -11.20
CA ASP A 33 18.90 -6.51 -11.84
C ASP A 33 18.00 -7.70 -11.51
N ILE A 34 16.95 -7.92 -12.32
CA ILE A 34 16.05 -9.07 -12.13
C ILE A 34 16.80 -10.35 -12.45
N ASN A 35 17.36 -10.98 -11.41
CA ASN A 35 17.89 -12.34 -11.50
C ASN A 35 16.84 -13.30 -10.91
N ILE A 36 16.45 -14.31 -11.68
CA ILE A 36 15.47 -15.33 -11.29
C ILE A 36 15.80 -15.98 -9.94
N THR A 37 17.09 -16.12 -9.62
CA THR A 37 17.59 -16.62 -8.34
C THR A 37 17.17 -15.70 -7.18
N LYS A 38 17.24 -14.38 -7.35
CA LYS A 38 16.80 -13.42 -6.33
C LYS A 38 15.30 -13.50 -6.10
N VAL A 39 14.51 -13.64 -7.16
CA VAL A 39 13.05 -13.81 -7.07
C VAL A 39 12.69 -15.08 -6.31
N ILE A 40 13.33 -16.22 -6.63
CA ILE A 40 13.11 -17.48 -5.93
C ILE A 40 13.50 -17.35 -4.46
N LEU A 41 14.63 -16.73 -4.13
CA LEU A 41 15.07 -16.53 -2.74
C LEU A 41 14.05 -15.69 -1.96
N VAL A 42 13.55 -14.61 -2.54
CA VAL A 42 12.51 -13.78 -1.93
C VAL A 42 11.23 -14.57 -1.68
N LEU A 43 10.77 -15.37 -2.64
CA LEU A 43 9.59 -16.22 -2.47
C LEU A 43 9.79 -17.28 -1.39
N LEU A 44 10.97 -17.89 -1.28
CA LEU A 44 11.29 -18.86 -0.24
C LEU A 44 11.34 -18.22 1.16
N CYS A 45 11.98 -17.06 1.29
CA CYS A 45 11.95 -16.28 2.53
C CYS A 45 10.51 -15.93 2.94
N TYR A 46 9.69 -15.60 1.95
CA TYR A 46 8.27 -15.32 2.13
C TYR A 46 7.51 -16.53 2.68
N ALA A 47 7.65 -17.66 2.01
CA ALA A 47 7.00 -18.91 2.43
C ALA A 47 7.44 -19.31 3.85
N ALA A 48 8.72 -19.14 4.18
CA ALA A 48 9.25 -19.42 5.52
C ALA A 48 8.67 -18.50 6.59
N VAL A 49 8.62 -17.17 6.33
CA VAL A 49 8.01 -16.18 7.24
C VAL A 49 6.52 -16.46 7.41
N PHE A 50 5.82 -16.79 6.32
CA PHE A 50 4.40 -17.15 6.35
C PHE A 50 4.14 -18.39 7.22
N ALA A 51 4.86 -19.48 6.97
CA ALA A 51 4.73 -20.73 7.72
C ALA A 51 5.08 -20.55 9.21
N GLY A 52 6.17 -19.81 9.50
CA GLY A 52 6.58 -19.47 10.87
C GLY A 52 5.53 -18.63 11.58
N SER A 53 5.00 -17.62 10.92
CA SER A 53 3.93 -16.77 11.45
C SER A 53 2.66 -17.56 11.76
N LEU A 54 2.21 -18.44 10.86
CA LEU A 54 1.04 -19.30 11.10
C LEU A 54 1.24 -20.20 12.33
N THR A 55 2.44 -20.75 12.51
CA THR A 55 2.76 -21.61 13.64
C THR A 55 2.76 -20.85 14.95
N LEU A 56 3.36 -19.66 14.96
CA LEU A 56 3.40 -18.78 16.11
C LEU A 56 1.98 -18.30 16.49
N PHE A 57 1.21 -17.81 15.53
CA PHE A 57 -0.12 -17.26 15.77
C PHE A 57 -1.14 -18.26 16.25
N ARG A 58 -1.00 -19.55 15.91
CA ARG A 58 -1.83 -20.63 16.47
C ARG A 58 -1.72 -20.75 17.99
N ARG A 59 -0.58 -20.33 18.55
CA ARG A 59 -0.29 -20.38 20.01
C ARG A 59 -0.74 -19.12 20.76
N LEU A 60 -1.01 -18.02 20.08
CA LEU A 60 -1.38 -16.74 20.71
C LEU A 60 -2.86 -16.66 21.02
N SER A 61 -3.21 -15.89 22.06
CA SER A 61 -4.60 -15.58 22.39
C SER A 61 -5.21 -14.62 21.35
N GLU A 62 -6.52 -14.64 21.17
CA GLU A 62 -7.25 -13.73 20.28
C GLU A 62 -6.99 -12.25 20.63
N ARG A 63 -6.94 -11.95 21.93
CA ARG A 63 -6.68 -10.60 22.44
C ARG A 63 -5.27 -10.15 22.05
N THR A 64 -4.28 -11.02 22.19
CA THR A 64 -2.90 -10.75 21.78
C THR A 64 -2.80 -10.51 20.27
N LEU A 65 -3.48 -11.36 19.47
CA LEU A 65 -3.51 -11.20 18.01
C LEU A 65 -4.17 -9.88 17.57
N TYR A 66 -5.24 -9.46 18.25
CA TYR A 66 -5.89 -8.18 17.98
C TYR A 66 -4.91 -7.01 18.20
N TYR A 67 -4.22 -6.97 19.34
CA TYR A 67 -3.25 -5.91 19.60
C TYR A 67 -2.04 -5.97 18.66
N LEU A 68 -1.55 -7.16 18.31
CA LEU A 68 -0.47 -7.32 17.33
C LEU A 68 -0.88 -6.85 15.94
N THR A 69 -2.15 -7.06 15.54
CA THR A 69 -2.66 -6.55 14.25
C THR A 69 -2.64 -5.02 14.22
N ILE A 70 -3.14 -4.38 15.29
CA ILE A 70 -3.12 -2.92 15.39
C ILE A 70 -1.67 -2.41 15.38
N ALA A 71 -0.81 -2.99 16.20
CA ALA A 71 0.60 -2.61 16.25
C ALA A 71 1.30 -2.81 14.89
N GLY A 72 0.99 -3.89 14.18
CA GLY A 72 1.51 -4.17 12.83
C GLY A 72 1.07 -3.13 11.80
N ILE A 73 -0.19 -2.70 11.83
CA ILE A 73 -0.69 -1.63 10.95
C ILE A 73 0.05 -0.31 11.26
N PHE A 74 0.18 0.05 12.54
CA PHE A 74 0.94 1.24 12.93
C PHE A 74 2.40 1.18 12.48
N ALA A 75 3.07 0.06 12.71
CA ALA A 75 4.46 -0.14 12.27
C ALA A 75 4.60 -0.02 10.74
N ALA A 76 3.68 -0.61 9.97
CA ALA A 76 3.65 -0.50 8.52
C ALA A 76 3.51 0.96 8.05
N VAL A 77 2.61 1.73 8.66
CA VAL A 77 2.43 3.16 8.35
C VAL A 77 3.69 3.96 8.67
N ILE A 78 4.33 3.72 9.83
CA ILE A 78 5.57 4.40 10.22
C ILE A 78 6.68 4.10 9.21
N VAL A 79 6.89 2.83 8.86
CA VAL A 79 7.93 2.42 7.90
C VAL A 79 7.68 3.03 6.52
N GLN A 80 6.44 2.99 6.02
CA GLN A 80 6.09 3.57 4.73
C GLN A 80 6.26 5.09 4.71
N THR A 81 5.85 5.77 5.79
CA THR A 81 6.06 7.21 5.93
C THR A 81 7.56 7.55 5.96
N TYR A 82 8.36 6.75 6.68
CA TYR A 82 9.81 6.91 6.66
C TYR A 82 10.40 6.75 5.25
N ILE A 83 9.95 5.75 4.49
CA ILE A 83 10.36 5.53 3.09
C ILE A 83 10.03 6.74 2.23
N VAL A 84 8.82 7.29 2.34
CA VAL A 84 8.38 8.47 1.57
C VAL A 84 9.31 9.66 1.79
N PHE A 85 9.77 9.90 3.02
CA PHE A 85 10.63 11.04 3.33
C PHE A 85 12.12 10.83 3.00
N HIS A 86 12.60 9.59 3.03
CA HIS A 86 14.03 9.29 2.92
C HIS A 86 14.43 8.63 1.60
N MET A 87 13.51 7.97 0.91
CA MET A 87 13.75 7.35 -0.38
C MET A 87 13.11 8.21 -1.48
N ARG A 88 13.93 8.71 -2.39
CA ARG A 88 13.42 9.42 -3.58
C ARG A 88 12.84 8.40 -4.55
N LEU A 89 11.60 8.01 -4.32
CA LEU A 89 10.85 7.17 -5.26
C LEU A 89 10.52 8.02 -6.49
N VAL A 90 11.05 7.64 -7.63
CA VAL A 90 10.71 8.24 -8.93
C VAL A 90 9.60 7.38 -9.52
N PRO A 91 8.44 7.96 -9.86
CA PRO A 91 7.41 7.22 -10.58
C PRO A 91 7.97 6.71 -11.91
N GLU A 92 7.63 5.49 -12.29
CA GLU A 92 8.06 4.90 -13.55
C GLU A 92 6.86 4.68 -14.49
N VAL A 93 7.14 4.68 -15.80
CA VAL A 93 6.18 4.37 -16.87
C VAL A 93 4.89 5.22 -16.77
N ASP A 94 3.73 4.58 -16.67
CA ASP A 94 2.41 5.23 -16.69
C ASP A 94 2.20 6.21 -15.53
N LEU A 95 2.70 5.87 -14.34
CA LEU A 95 2.58 6.75 -13.19
C LEU A 95 3.42 8.02 -13.35
N ASN A 96 4.56 7.95 -14.05
CA ASN A 96 5.34 9.13 -14.35
C ASN A 96 4.60 10.10 -15.27
N HIS A 97 3.90 9.59 -16.29
CA HIS A 97 3.09 10.43 -17.18
C HIS A 97 1.96 11.13 -16.42
N ILE A 98 1.27 10.41 -15.53
CA ILE A 98 0.23 11.00 -14.68
C ILE A 98 0.82 12.07 -13.76
N TYR A 99 1.97 11.76 -13.14
CA TYR A 99 2.67 12.67 -12.25
C TYR A 99 3.04 13.99 -12.96
N ASP A 100 3.81 13.91 -14.06
CA ASP A 100 4.29 15.07 -14.79
C ASP A 100 3.12 15.92 -15.29
N TYR A 101 2.06 15.28 -15.77
CA TYR A 101 0.86 15.97 -16.25
C TYR A 101 0.13 16.70 -15.13
N CYS A 102 0.02 16.09 -13.95
CA CYS A 102 -0.62 16.72 -12.81
C CYS A 102 0.20 17.89 -12.25
N VAL A 103 1.54 17.79 -12.28
CA VAL A 103 2.43 18.91 -11.94
C VAL A 103 2.20 20.08 -12.89
N ASP A 104 2.24 19.83 -14.20
CA ASP A 104 2.03 20.86 -15.22
C ASP A 104 0.66 21.53 -15.07
N MET A 105 -0.41 20.77 -14.85
CA MET A 105 -1.76 21.32 -14.60
C MET A 105 -1.82 22.21 -13.36
N VAL A 106 -1.10 21.88 -12.29
CA VAL A 106 -1.08 22.70 -11.07
C VAL A 106 -0.28 23.98 -11.29
N GLU A 107 0.87 23.90 -11.97
CA GLU A 107 1.77 25.01 -12.22
C GLU A 107 1.20 26.01 -13.24
N THR A 108 0.56 25.49 -14.30
CA THR A 108 -0.03 26.34 -15.35
C THR A 108 -1.45 26.80 -15.04
N GLY A 109 -2.14 26.13 -14.10
CA GLY A 109 -3.56 26.36 -13.79
C GLY A 109 -4.52 25.88 -14.89
N LYS A 110 -4.03 25.17 -15.93
CA LYS A 110 -4.85 24.69 -17.04
C LYS A 110 -5.10 23.18 -16.89
N ILE A 111 -6.36 22.80 -16.83
CA ILE A 111 -6.78 21.40 -16.83
C ILE A 111 -7.12 21.01 -18.28
N SER A 112 -6.25 20.22 -18.92
CA SER A 112 -6.43 19.82 -20.32
C SER A 112 -6.09 18.35 -20.57
N PHE A 113 -6.91 17.43 -20.07
CA PHE A 113 -6.73 16.01 -20.35
C PHE A 113 -6.88 15.67 -21.85
N GLY A 114 -7.67 16.42 -22.59
CA GLY A 114 -7.95 16.16 -24.00
C GLY A 114 -6.78 16.46 -24.97
N GLU A 115 -5.80 17.25 -24.55
CA GLU A 115 -4.63 17.60 -25.38
C GLU A 115 -3.49 16.57 -25.25
N SER A 116 -3.54 15.71 -24.24
CA SER A 116 -2.52 14.70 -24.02
C SER A 116 -2.77 13.45 -24.83
N LYS A 117 -1.80 13.08 -25.68
CA LYS A 117 -1.80 11.79 -26.37
C LYS A 117 -1.89 10.61 -25.38
N TYR A 118 -1.26 10.72 -24.20
CA TYR A 118 -1.29 9.68 -23.19
C TYR A 118 -2.71 9.39 -22.73
N PHE A 119 -3.49 10.41 -22.34
CA PHE A 119 -4.86 10.22 -21.88
C PHE A 119 -5.85 9.89 -23.00
N ALA A 120 -5.54 10.23 -24.25
CA ALA A 120 -6.34 9.80 -25.38
C ALA A 120 -6.33 8.26 -25.55
N TYR A 121 -5.21 7.60 -25.24
CA TYR A 121 -5.09 6.14 -25.28
C TYR A 121 -5.40 5.47 -23.93
N ASN A 122 -5.22 6.17 -22.83
CA ASN A 122 -5.34 5.64 -21.45
C ASN A 122 -6.41 6.40 -20.67
N THR A 123 -7.62 6.46 -21.19
CA THR A 123 -8.76 7.18 -20.58
C THR A 123 -9.13 6.65 -19.20
N ASN A 124 -8.85 5.37 -18.92
CA ASN A 124 -9.03 4.73 -17.61
C ASN A 124 -8.17 5.36 -16.51
N ASN A 125 -7.10 6.06 -16.86
CA ASN A 125 -6.21 6.72 -15.90
C ASN A 125 -6.66 8.16 -15.56
N ILE A 126 -7.63 8.72 -16.27
CA ILE A 126 -8.17 10.07 -16.00
C ILE A 126 -8.71 10.20 -14.57
N PRO A 127 -9.51 9.27 -14.03
CA PRO A 127 -10.01 9.39 -12.65
C PRO A 127 -8.87 9.46 -11.63
N LEU A 128 -7.80 8.66 -11.81
CA LEU A 128 -6.62 8.72 -10.95
C LEU A 128 -5.91 10.06 -11.08
N ALA A 129 -5.72 10.55 -12.30
CA ALA A 129 -5.08 11.84 -12.56
C ALA A 129 -5.85 13.02 -11.90
N ILE A 130 -7.17 12.99 -11.93
CA ILE A 130 -8.00 13.98 -11.24
C ILE A 130 -7.71 13.98 -9.74
N VAL A 131 -7.67 12.81 -9.12
CA VAL A 131 -7.38 12.69 -7.69
C VAL A 131 -5.97 13.21 -7.37
N ILE A 132 -4.96 12.79 -8.14
CA ILE A 132 -3.57 13.24 -7.97
C ILE A 132 -3.43 14.75 -8.18
N TYR A 133 -4.13 15.33 -9.16
CA TYR A 133 -4.18 16.78 -9.36
C TYR A 133 -4.63 17.51 -8.09
N TYR A 134 -5.70 17.07 -7.43
CA TYR A 134 -6.14 17.71 -6.19
C TYR A 134 -5.15 17.52 -5.04
N VAL A 135 -4.51 16.37 -4.94
CA VAL A 135 -3.42 16.14 -3.97
C VAL A 135 -2.27 17.11 -4.20
N PHE A 136 -1.86 17.31 -5.46
CA PHE A 136 -0.78 18.24 -5.81
C PHE A 136 -1.18 19.70 -5.62
N ARG A 137 -2.42 20.03 -5.88
CA ARG A 137 -2.94 21.38 -5.60
C ARG A 137 -2.90 21.71 -4.10
N MET A 138 -3.23 20.73 -3.25
CA MET A 138 -3.08 20.89 -1.80
C MET A 138 -1.59 20.97 -1.40
N ALA A 139 -0.72 20.20 -2.02
CA ALA A 139 0.72 20.25 -1.80
C ALA A 139 1.30 21.63 -2.18
N ALA A 140 0.91 22.17 -3.33
CA ALA A 140 1.32 23.51 -3.76
C ALA A 140 0.87 24.60 -2.78
N PHE A 141 -0.34 24.49 -2.25
CA PHE A 141 -0.86 25.43 -1.25
C PHE A 141 -0.06 25.41 0.05
N THR A 142 0.46 24.24 0.46
CA THR A 142 1.25 24.05 1.69
C THR A 142 2.75 24.19 1.48
N GLY A 143 3.23 24.35 0.24
CA GLY A 143 4.66 24.32 -0.10
C GLY A 143 5.32 22.94 0.03
N MET A 144 4.52 21.87 0.02
CA MET A 144 5.01 20.51 0.10
C MET A 144 5.50 20.02 -1.28
N ASP A 145 6.59 19.25 -1.30
CA ASP A 145 7.04 18.56 -2.52
C ASP A 145 5.96 17.58 -3.03
N TYR A 146 5.69 17.60 -4.33
CA TYR A 146 4.65 16.78 -4.97
C TYR A 146 4.90 15.27 -4.81
N ARG A 147 6.16 14.83 -4.78
CA ARG A 147 6.51 13.42 -4.59
C ARG A 147 6.18 12.96 -3.17
N ILE A 148 6.48 13.81 -2.19
CA ILE A 148 6.13 13.55 -0.79
C ILE A 148 4.61 13.50 -0.66
N ALA A 149 3.88 14.43 -1.26
CA ALA A 149 2.43 14.44 -1.23
C ALA A 149 1.82 13.18 -1.86
N ALA A 150 2.30 12.76 -3.04
CA ALA A 150 1.88 11.52 -3.69
C ALA A 150 2.18 10.29 -2.81
N GLY A 151 3.38 10.23 -2.22
CA GLY A 151 3.78 9.16 -1.33
C GLY A 151 2.91 9.07 -0.07
N LEU A 152 2.63 10.20 0.58
CA LEU A 152 1.75 10.25 1.76
C LEU A 152 0.30 9.88 1.41
N PHE A 153 -0.17 10.30 0.23
CA PHE A 153 -1.48 9.89 -0.27
C PHE A 153 -1.55 8.36 -0.47
N ASN A 154 -0.50 7.76 -1.04
CA ASN A 154 -0.41 6.31 -1.17
C ASN A 154 -0.41 5.60 0.20
N VAL A 155 0.33 6.11 1.20
CA VAL A 155 0.31 5.60 2.57
C VAL A 155 -1.10 5.65 3.17
N LEU A 156 -1.84 6.74 2.94
CA LEU A 156 -3.23 6.88 3.37
C LEU A 156 -4.13 5.83 2.73
N LEU A 157 -4.01 5.60 1.42
CA LEU A 157 -4.80 4.58 0.71
C LEU A 157 -4.52 3.18 1.24
N ILE A 158 -3.26 2.85 1.50
CA ILE A 158 -2.85 1.58 2.09
C ILE A 158 -3.44 1.42 3.51
N LEU A 159 -3.40 2.46 4.33
CA LEU A 159 -4.03 2.45 5.66
C LEU A 159 -5.53 2.19 5.56
N VAL A 160 -6.24 2.89 4.67
CA VAL A 160 -7.67 2.68 4.43
C VAL A 160 -7.94 1.24 4.00
N MET A 161 -7.12 0.68 3.12
CA MET A 161 -7.22 -0.71 2.68
C MET A 161 -7.06 -1.68 3.85
N TYR A 162 -6.06 -1.51 4.71
CA TYR A 162 -5.84 -2.37 5.88
C TYR A 162 -6.99 -2.30 6.89
N VAL A 163 -7.43 -1.08 7.21
CA VAL A 163 -8.56 -0.89 8.14
C VAL A 163 -9.84 -1.49 7.57
N SER A 164 -10.12 -1.28 6.29
CA SER A 164 -11.29 -1.84 5.62
C SER A 164 -11.24 -3.37 5.60
N ALA A 165 -10.11 -3.97 5.23
CA ALA A 165 -9.92 -5.42 5.26
C ALA A 165 -10.13 -5.99 6.67
N PHE A 166 -9.57 -5.33 7.69
CA PHE A 166 -9.76 -5.73 9.08
C PHE A 166 -11.23 -5.69 9.51
N LEU A 167 -11.95 -4.60 9.18
CA LEU A 167 -13.38 -4.45 9.54
C LEU A 167 -14.27 -5.48 8.80
N ILE A 168 -14.02 -5.72 7.51
CA ILE A 168 -14.75 -6.72 6.72
C ILE A 168 -14.54 -8.11 7.32
N LEU A 169 -13.29 -8.48 7.59
CA LEU A 169 -12.96 -9.77 8.15
C LEU A 169 -13.59 -9.97 9.52
N LYS A 170 -13.56 -8.94 10.38
CA LYS A 170 -14.22 -8.95 11.68
C LYS A 170 -15.73 -9.18 11.54
N LYS A 171 -16.39 -8.49 10.61
CA LYS A 171 -17.83 -8.63 10.35
C LYS A 171 -18.19 -10.03 9.86
N VAL A 172 -17.44 -10.56 8.89
CA VAL A 172 -17.68 -11.89 8.31
C VAL A 172 -17.52 -13.00 9.37
N THR A 173 -16.51 -12.87 10.23
CA THR A 173 -16.30 -13.84 11.32
C THR A 173 -17.44 -13.78 12.36
N THR A 174 -17.92 -12.59 12.69
CA THR A 174 -19.04 -12.40 13.63
C THR A 174 -20.36 -12.96 13.08
N ILE A 175 -20.70 -12.70 11.82
CA ILE A 175 -21.94 -13.19 11.18
C ILE A 175 -21.98 -14.72 11.15
N ARG A 176 -20.87 -15.39 10.80
CA ARG A 176 -20.80 -16.87 10.78
C ARG A 176 -20.94 -17.52 12.14
N THR A 177 -20.91 -16.76 13.20
CA THR A 177 -20.98 -17.25 14.58
C THR A 177 -22.32 -17.05 15.24
N THR A 178 -23.21 -16.28 14.62
CA THR A 178 -24.61 -16.05 15.03
C THR A 178 -25.62 -16.85 14.22
N ALA A 179 -25.20 -17.50 13.16
CA ALA A 179 -25.99 -18.45 12.36
C ALA A 179 -25.67 -19.90 12.72
#